data_8a115bfd9f12999a3735355c9efa70ad
#
_entry.id   8a115bfd9f12999a3735355c9efa70ad
#
_cell.length_a   1.000
_cell.length_b   1.000
_cell.length_c   1.000
_cell.angle_alpha   90.00
_cell.angle_beta   90.00
_cell.angle_gamma   90.00
#
_symmetry.space_group_name_H-M   'P 1'
#
loop_
_entity.id
_entity.type
_entity.pdbx_description
1 polymer ?
#
loop_
_entity_poly.entity_id
_entity_poly.type
_entity_poly.pdbx_seq_one_letter_code
_entity_poly.pdbx_strand_id
1 'polypeptide(L)'
;YHRMESIRSYPEPEPYSLEQALAHSLHLSDGKEVCVTNGATEAIYLIAQTFRGKNSAILMPTFSEYADACRLHHHKIQVIYALDMIPSGTNLIWICNPNNPTGSVLDKDVLKAFIEKHTECCFVIDQSYEFFTLKPLLSAREAAGYPNVILLHSMTKRFAVPGLRLGFMTANQILLREIRLQRMPWSVNQLAIEAGHYLLRYAGEYHVDISLLLKEKDRLAEALLAIGGMEVWASDTHYMLVQLRMGRAAALKEYLAGECGILIRDASNFEGLNEHFFRIATQTPE
;
A
#
# COMPACT_ATOMS: atom_id res chain seq x y z
N TYR A 1 4.04 27.79 11.82
CA TYR A 1 3.93 28.10 13.26
C TYR A 1 2.46 28.21 13.71
N HIS A 2 1.57 28.87 12.96
CA HIS A 2 0.15 29.07 13.35
C HIS A 2 -0.68 27.79 13.48
N ARG A 3 -0.30 26.68 12.84
CA ARG A 3 -1.04 25.41 12.89
C ARG A 3 -0.72 24.54 14.12
N MET A 4 0.38 24.82 14.83
CA MET A 4 0.72 24.11 16.07
C MET A 4 -0.25 24.39 17.24
N GLU A 5 -1.03 25.45 17.16
CA GLU A 5 -2.05 25.75 18.17
C GLU A 5 -3.24 24.76 18.11
N SER A 6 -3.50 24.17 16.94
CA SER A 6 -4.58 23.21 16.75
C SER A 6 -4.44 21.95 17.62
N ILE A 7 -3.22 21.60 18.05
CA ILE A 7 -3.00 20.45 18.95
C ILE A 7 -3.52 20.64 20.38
N ARG A 8 -3.96 21.86 20.74
CA ARG A 8 -4.53 22.16 22.06
C ARG A 8 -5.99 21.68 22.20
N SER A 9 -6.61 21.31 21.09
CA SER A 9 -7.98 20.80 21.05
C SER A 9 -8.03 19.38 20.54
N TYR A 10 -9.04 18.60 20.93
CA TYR A 10 -9.29 17.31 20.31
C TYR A 10 -9.51 17.48 18.80
N PRO A 11 -9.02 16.56 17.97
CA PRO A 11 -9.38 16.53 16.55
C PRO A 11 -10.87 16.23 16.35
N GLU A 12 -11.32 16.27 15.11
CA GLU A 12 -12.62 15.72 14.76
C GLU A 12 -12.71 14.26 15.21
N PRO A 13 -13.82 13.81 15.85
CA PRO A 13 -13.98 12.41 16.26
C PRO A 13 -13.82 11.41 15.11
N GLU A 14 -14.32 11.78 13.95
CA GLU A 14 -14.04 11.24 12.65
C GLU A 14 -13.49 12.39 11.78
N PRO A 15 -12.46 12.21 10.94
CA PRO A 15 -11.86 13.31 10.17
C PRO A 15 -12.70 13.72 8.95
N TYR A 16 -13.95 14.15 9.19
CA TYR A 16 -14.96 14.47 8.16
C TYR A 16 -14.47 15.51 7.16
N SER A 17 -13.81 16.55 7.65
CA SER A 17 -13.33 17.63 6.78
C SER A 17 -12.34 17.11 5.76
N LEU A 18 -11.42 16.24 6.19
CA LEU A 18 -10.41 15.64 5.32
C LEU A 18 -11.02 14.57 4.39
N GLU A 19 -12.00 13.79 4.89
CA GLU A 19 -12.72 12.79 4.07
C GLU A 19 -13.48 13.48 2.91
N GLN A 20 -14.13 14.61 3.16
CA GLN A 20 -14.79 15.42 2.13
C GLN A 20 -13.79 16.00 1.12
N ALA A 21 -12.66 16.53 1.60
CA ALA A 21 -11.62 17.06 0.72
C ALA A 21 -11.01 15.98 -0.20
N LEU A 22 -10.77 14.79 0.35
CA LEU A 22 -10.30 13.63 -0.41
C LEU A 22 -11.33 13.17 -1.43
N ALA A 23 -12.61 13.06 -1.05
CA ALA A 23 -13.68 12.67 -1.96
C ALA A 23 -13.76 13.62 -3.16
N HIS A 24 -13.70 14.92 -2.90
CA HIS A 24 -13.66 15.93 -3.96
C HIS A 24 -12.44 15.76 -4.89
N SER A 25 -11.25 15.59 -4.32
CA SER A 25 -10.00 15.41 -5.07
C SER A 25 -9.99 14.13 -5.91
N LEU A 26 -10.68 13.08 -5.46
CA LEU A 26 -10.77 11.77 -6.11
C LEU A 26 -12.00 11.63 -7.02
N HIS A 27 -12.78 12.71 -7.19
CA HIS A 27 -14.03 12.72 -7.98
C HIS A 27 -15.05 11.68 -7.52
N LEU A 28 -15.13 11.43 -6.20
CA LEU A 28 -16.14 10.60 -5.56
C LEU A 28 -17.42 11.38 -5.30
N SER A 29 -18.53 10.68 -5.07
CA SER A 29 -19.85 11.29 -4.89
C SER A 29 -20.04 11.91 -3.51
N ASP A 30 -19.46 11.31 -2.47
CA ASP A 30 -19.62 11.71 -1.06
C ASP A 30 -18.36 11.33 -0.25
N GLY A 31 -18.08 12.10 0.80
CA GLY A 31 -17.04 11.76 1.80
C GLY A 31 -17.26 10.42 2.49
N LYS A 32 -18.48 9.88 2.45
CA LYS A 32 -18.79 8.53 2.97
C LYS A 32 -18.12 7.40 2.17
N GLU A 33 -17.63 7.69 0.95
CA GLU A 33 -16.84 6.78 0.12
C GLU A 33 -15.34 6.83 0.46
N VAL A 34 -14.95 7.62 1.47
CA VAL A 34 -13.57 7.73 1.97
C VAL A 34 -13.58 7.47 3.48
N CYS A 35 -12.61 6.74 3.99
CA CYS A 35 -12.38 6.58 5.42
C CYS A 35 -10.90 6.85 5.72
N VAL A 36 -10.62 7.99 6.35
CA VAL A 36 -9.26 8.39 6.74
C VAL A 36 -8.83 7.62 7.99
N THR A 37 -7.57 7.19 8.01
CA THR A 37 -7.02 6.33 9.06
C THR A 37 -5.62 6.80 9.49
N ASN A 38 -5.18 6.34 10.65
CA ASN A 38 -3.84 6.57 11.21
C ASN A 38 -2.78 5.75 10.44
N GLY A 39 -2.60 6.10 9.17
CA GLY A 39 -1.84 5.36 8.17
C GLY A 39 -2.63 4.18 7.58
N ALA A 40 -2.17 3.67 6.45
CA ALA A 40 -2.78 2.50 5.79
C ALA A 40 -2.77 1.24 6.69
N THR A 41 -1.86 1.16 7.64
CA THR A 41 -1.80 0.04 8.60
C THR A 41 -3.07 -0.03 9.46
N GLU A 42 -3.58 1.10 10.00
CA GLU A 42 -4.86 1.06 10.73
C GLU A 42 -5.99 0.55 9.83
N ALA A 43 -6.03 0.98 8.56
CA ALA A 43 -7.03 0.48 7.61
C ALA A 43 -6.98 -1.05 7.44
N ILE A 44 -5.77 -1.63 7.32
CA ILE A 44 -5.57 -3.08 7.23
C ILE A 44 -6.19 -3.79 8.45
N TYR A 45 -5.90 -3.31 9.67
CA TYR A 45 -6.41 -3.93 10.89
C TYR A 45 -7.92 -3.74 11.06
N LEU A 46 -8.49 -2.57 10.70
CA LEU A 46 -9.94 -2.34 10.73
C LEU A 46 -10.70 -3.26 9.76
N ILE A 47 -10.16 -3.47 8.56
CA ILE A 47 -10.74 -4.40 7.59
C ILE A 47 -10.69 -5.82 8.14
N ALA A 48 -9.54 -6.28 8.61
CA ALA A 48 -9.41 -7.62 9.20
C ALA A 48 -10.35 -7.80 10.41
N GLN A 49 -10.53 -6.78 11.25
CA GLN A 49 -11.47 -6.78 12.36
C GLN A 49 -12.93 -6.91 11.90
N THR A 50 -13.32 -6.18 10.85
CA THR A 50 -14.66 -6.22 10.26
C THR A 50 -15.00 -7.61 9.72
N PHE A 51 -14.01 -8.28 9.10
CA PHE A 51 -14.16 -9.62 8.56
C PHE A 51 -13.68 -10.72 9.52
N ARG A 52 -13.71 -10.47 10.82
CA ARG A 52 -13.23 -11.39 11.85
C ARG A 52 -13.73 -12.82 11.67
N GLY A 53 -12.80 -13.80 11.73
CA GLY A 53 -13.11 -15.22 11.64
C GLY A 53 -13.43 -15.73 10.24
N LYS A 54 -13.34 -14.88 9.21
CA LYS A 54 -13.61 -15.24 7.81
C LYS A 54 -12.41 -15.91 7.14
N ASN A 55 -12.63 -16.46 5.94
CA ASN A 55 -11.57 -17.03 5.13
C ASN A 55 -10.90 -15.93 4.30
N SER A 56 -9.59 -15.79 4.42
CA SER A 56 -8.80 -14.80 3.68
C SER A 56 -7.78 -15.46 2.76
N ALA A 57 -7.74 -15.06 1.51
CA ALA A 57 -6.65 -15.37 0.59
C ALA A 57 -5.68 -14.18 0.53
N ILE A 58 -4.38 -14.43 0.55
CA ILE A 58 -3.34 -13.40 0.46
C ILE A 58 -2.42 -13.73 -0.70
N LEU A 59 -2.30 -12.81 -1.66
CA LEU A 59 -1.42 -12.96 -2.81
C LEU A 59 0.03 -12.66 -2.43
N MET A 60 0.87 -13.71 -2.41
CA MET A 60 2.27 -13.66 -1.98
C MET A 60 3.26 -13.63 -3.17
N PRO A 61 4.52 -13.19 -2.95
CA PRO A 61 5.03 -12.55 -1.73
C PRO A 61 4.50 -11.12 -1.60
N THR A 62 4.14 -10.70 -0.39
CA THR A 62 3.59 -9.36 -0.16
C THR A 62 3.84 -8.87 1.27
N PHE A 63 3.33 -7.68 1.61
CA PHE A 63 3.48 -7.05 2.90
C PHE A 63 2.89 -7.89 4.04
N SER A 64 3.69 -8.17 5.07
CA SER A 64 3.33 -9.10 6.16
C SER A 64 2.13 -8.69 6.99
N GLU A 65 1.84 -7.37 7.09
CA GLU A 65 0.77 -6.85 7.94
C GLU A 65 -0.62 -7.40 7.56
N TYR A 66 -0.84 -7.81 6.30
CA TYR A 66 -2.12 -8.44 5.93
C TYR A 66 -2.31 -9.76 6.67
N ALA A 67 -1.27 -10.59 6.69
CA ALA A 67 -1.30 -11.88 7.40
C ALA A 67 -1.36 -11.67 8.92
N ASP A 68 -0.62 -10.69 9.45
CA ASP A 68 -0.59 -10.40 10.88
C ASP A 68 -1.94 -9.88 11.39
N ALA A 69 -2.57 -8.95 10.66
CA ALA A 69 -3.93 -8.48 10.95
C ALA A 69 -4.96 -9.61 10.87
N CYS A 70 -4.88 -10.46 9.84
CA CYS A 70 -5.73 -11.62 9.69
C CYS A 70 -5.58 -12.62 10.85
N ARG A 71 -4.34 -12.91 11.28
CA ARG A 71 -4.06 -13.79 12.44
C ARG A 71 -4.65 -13.22 13.72
N LEU A 72 -4.45 -11.90 13.97
CA LEU A 72 -4.99 -11.22 15.14
C LEU A 72 -6.52 -11.31 15.22
N HIS A 73 -7.19 -11.26 14.10
CA HIS A 73 -8.65 -11.30 14.01
C HIS A 73 -9.21 -12.69 13.64
N HIS A 74 -8.40 -13.75 13.85
CA HIS A 74 -8.81 -15.16 13.74
C HIS A 74 -9.29 -15.58 12.35
N HIS A 75 -8.76 -14.98 11.27
CA HIS A 75 -9.06 -15.44 9.92
C HIS A 75 -8.42 -16.81 9.64
N LYS A 76 -9.08 -17.59 8.80
CA LYS A 76 -8.46 -18.75 8.16
C LYS A 76 -7.70 -18.27 6.93
N ILE A 77 -6.37 -18.22 7.04
CA ILE A 77 -5.50 -17.67 6.00
C ILE A 77 -5.12 -18.74 5.01
N GLN A 78 -5.23 -18.44 3.73
CA GLN A 78 -4.76 -19.22 2.61
C GLN A 78 -3.81 -18.36 1.77
N VAL A 79 -2.61 -18.88 1.55
CA VAL A 79 -1.61 -18.24 0.69
C VAL A 79 -1.87 -18.64 -0.74
N ILE A 80 -1.89 -17.67 -1.65
CA ILE A 80 -1.98 -17.88 -3.09
C ILE A 80 -0.83 -17.17 -3.80
N TYR A 81 -0.40 -17.69 -4.93
CA TYR A 81 0.68 -17.11 -5.75
C TYR A 81 0.19 -16.60 -7.10
N ALA A 82 -1.08 -16.81 -7.40
CA ALA A 82 -1.76 -16.27 -8.58
C ALA A 82 -3.26 -16.12 -8.29
N LEU A 83 -3.94 -15.20 -9.00
CA LEU A 83 -5.37 -14.91 -8.76
C LEU A 83 -6.28 -16.09 -9.15
N ASP A 84 -5.88 -16.92 -10.10
CA ASP A 84 -6.62 -18.12 -10.51
C ASP A 84 -6.57 -19.25 -9.46
N MET A 85 -5.73 -19.09 -8.41
CA MET A 85 -5.63 -20.02 -7.29
C MET A 85 -6.55 -19.65 -6.11
N ILE A 86 -7.48 -18.71 -6.26
CA ILE A 86 -8.40 -18.30 -5.20
C ILE A 86 -9.25 -19.51 -4.76
N PRO A 87 -9.18 -19.95 -3.50
CA PRO A 87 -9.90 -21.12 -3.03
C PRO A 87 -11.42 -20.86 -2.91
N SER A 88 -12.21 -21.88 -3.12
CA SER A 88 -13.65 -21.82 -2.88
C SER A 88 -13.96 -21.47 -1.42
N GLY A 89 -14.95 -20.61 -1.20
CA GLY A 89 -15.35 -20.15 0.14
C GLY A 89 -14.46 -19.05 0.70
N THR A 90 -13.55 -18.46 -0.09
CA THR A 90 -12.84 -17.25 0.28
C THR A 90 -13.81 -16.08 0.45
N ASN A 91 -13.66 -15.30 1.52
CA ASN A 91 -14.47 -14.11 1.78
C ASN A 91 -13.71 -12.80 1.51
N LEU A 92 -12.39 -12.83 1.70
CA LEU A 92 -11.54 -11.65 1.61
C LEU A 92 -10.27 -11.98 0.85
N ILE A 93 -9.89 -11.13 -0.09
CA ILE A 93 -8.69 -11.30 -0.90
C ILE A 93 -7.80 -10.06 -0.72
N TRP A 94 -6.56 -10.28 -0.29
CA TRP A 94 -5.57 -9.22 -0.11
C TRP A 94 -4.61 -9.18 -1.27
N ILE A 95 -4.51 -8.01 -1.89
CA ILE A 95 -3.66 -7.75 -3.06
C ILE A 95 -2.91 -6.44 -2.83
N CYS A 96 -1.60 -6.45 -2.95
CA CYS A 96 -0.80 -5.22 -3.02
C CYS A 96 -0.54 -4.88 -4.48
N ASN A 97 -0.97 -3.71 -4.94
CA ASN A 97 -0.85 -3.33 -6.35
C ASN A 97 -0.69 -1.81 -6.54
N PRO A 98 0.54 -1.32 -6.73
CA PRO A 98 1.81 -2.04 -6.99
C PRO A 98 2.30 -2.84 -5.80
N ASN A 99 2.89 -4.02 -6.06
CA ASN A 99 3.25 -4.96 -5.00
C ASN A 99 4.56 -4.62 -4.29
N ASN A 100 4.55 -4.67 -2.98
CA ASN A 100 5.74 -4.68 -2.13
C ASN A 100 5.97 -6.11 -1.62
N PRO A 101 7.10 -6.82 -1.95
CA PRO A 101 8.40 -6.23 -2.33
C PRO A 101 8.75 -6.24 -3.82
N THR A 102 7.95 -6.85 -4.70
CA THR A 102 8.34 -7.13 -6.08
C THR A 102 8.35 -5.90 -7.00
N GLY A 103 7.53 -4.87 -6.68
CA GLY A 103 7.31 -3.73 -7.55
C GLY A 103 6.42 -4.01 -8.77
N SER A 104 5.90 -5.21 -8.92
CA SER A 104 5.02 -5.58 -10.03
C SER A 104 3.65 -4.95 -9.92
N VAL A 105 3.05 -4.66 -11.06
CA VAL A 105 1.68 -4.18 -11.19
C VAL A 105 0.84 -5.21 -11.93
N LEU A 106 -0.26 -5.63 -11.32
CA LEU A 106 -1.27 -6.43 -11.98
C LEU A 106 -1.98 -5.60 -13.04
N ASP A 107 -2.23 -6.22 -14.18
CA ASP A 107 -3.00 -5.60 -15.24
C ASP A 107 -4.41 -5.23 -14.74
N LYS A 108 -4.82 -3.98 -15.01
CA LYS A 108 -6.09 -3.43 -14.52
C LYS A 108 -7.30 -4.21 -15.02
N ASP A 109 -7.30 -4.59 -16.30
CA ASP A 109 -8.46 -5.26 -16.91
C ASP A 109 -8.54 -6.71 -16.46
N VAL A 110 -7.40 -7.37 -16.27
CA VAL A 110 -7.32 -8.69 -15.63
C VAL A 110 -7.89 -8.62 -14.22
N LEU A 111 -7.47 -7.64 -13.41
CA LEU A 111 -7.95 -7.47 -12.04
C LEU A 111 -9.47 -7.22 -12.00
N LYS A 112 -10.00 -6.38 -12.89
CA LYS A 112 -11.45 -6.13 -13.02
C LYS A 112 -12.21 -7.40 -13.36
N ALA A 113 -11.73 -8.18 -14.30
CA ALA A 113 -12.36 -9.46 -14.67
C ALA A 113 -12.42 -10.44 -13.49
N PHE A 114 -11.38 -10.47 -12.63
CA PHE A 114 -11.40 -11.27 -11.41
C PHE A 114 -12.39 -10.75 -10.38
N ILE A 115 -12.48 -9.43 -10.16
CA ILE A 115 -13.46 -8.80 -9.26
C ILE A 115 -14.88 -9.13 -9.70
N GLU A 116 -15.18 -9.02 -10.98
CA GLU A 116 -16.50 -9.27 -11.57
C GLU A 116 -16.89 -10.76 -11.55
N LYS A 117 -15.89 -11.64 -11.63
CA LYS A 117 -16.10 -13.10 -11.55
C LYS A 117 -16.35 -13.59 -10.12
N HIS A 118 -15.75 -12.93 -9.11
CA HIS A 118 -15.77 -13.35 -7.70
C HIS A 118 -16.55 -12.37 -6.84
N THR A 119 -17.81 -12.13 -7.17
CA THR A 119 -18.68 -11.18 -6.49
C THR A 119 -18.95 -11.52 -5.02
N GLU A 120 -18.75 -12.77 -4.63
CA GLU A 120 -18.87 -13.29 -3.26
C GLU A 120 -17.67 -12.92 -2.37
N CYS A 121 -16.55 -12.51 -2.97
CA CYS A 121 -15.33 -12.12 -2.27
C CYS A 121 -15.22 -10.60 -2.17
N CYS A 122 -14.71 -10.08 -1.05
CA CYS A 122 -14.27 -8.69 -0.93
C CYS A 122 -12.79 -8.60 -1.32
N PHE A 123 -12.46 -7.73 -2.26
CA PHE A 123 -11.10 -7.45 -2.70
C PHE A 123 -10.53 -6.24 -1.95
N VAL A 124 -9.48 -6.45 -1.17
CA VAL A 124 -8.69 -5.38 -0.55
C VAL A 124 -7.43 -5.18 -1.38
N ILE A 125 -7.35 -4.04 -2.06
CA ILE A 125 -6.27 -3.72 -2.98
C ILE A 125 -5.46 -2.57 -2.37
N ASP A 126 -4.26 -2.86 -1.91
CA ASP A 126 -3.37 -1.85 -1.35
C ASP A 126 -2.60 -1.13 -2.45
N GLN A 127 -2.95 0.13 -2.65
CA GLN A 127 -2.33 1.03 -3.63
C GLN A 127 -1.37 2.04 -2.97
N SER A 128 -0.74 1.70 -1.85
CA SER A 128 0.21 2.59 -1.16
C SER A 128 1.33 3.13 -2.06
N TYR A 129 1.63 2.45 -3.15
CA TYR A 129 2.65 2.84 -4.13
C TYR A 129 2.07 3.32 -5.47
N GLU A 130 0.78 3.67 -5.55
CA GLU A 130 0.08 4.10 -6.77
C GLU A 130 0.77 5.23 -7.54
N PHE A 131 1.42 6.15 -6.82
CA PHE A 131 2.10 7.31 -7.41
C PHE A 131 3.49 7.01 -7.98
N PHE A 132 3.97 5.79 -7.92
CA PHE A 132 5.30 5.40 -8.35
C PHE A 132 5.31 4.45 -9.56
N THR A 133 4.21 4.41 -10.31
CA THR A 133 4.08 3.62 -11.53
C THR A 133 3.40 4.43 -12.62
N LEU A 134 3.70 4.10 -13.88
CA LEU A 134 2.98 4.62 -15.06
C LEU A 134 1.93 3.62 -15.57
N LYS A 135 1.86 2.43 -14.96
CA LYS A 135 0.83 1.44 -15.31
C LYS A 135 -0.54 1.90 -14.82
N PRO A 136 -1.60 1.68 -15.61
CA PRO A 136 -2.97 2.01 -15.19
C PRO A 136 -3.39 1.16 -13.99
N LEU A 137 -3.93 1.83 -12.96
CA LEU A 137 -4.48 1.19 -11.76
C LEU A 137 -6.00 1.42 -11.69
N LEU A 138 -6.66 0.64 -10.84
CA LEU A 138 -8.07 0.85 -10.51
C LEU A 138 -8.21 2.18 -9.77
N SER A 139 -9.00 3.10 -10.27
CA SER A 139 -9.24 4.39 -9.62
C SER A 139 -10.21 4.26 -8.44
N ALA A 140 -10.14 5.21 -7.50
CA ALA A 140 -11.06 5.27 -6.37
C ALA A 140 -12.54 5.31 -6.83
N ARG A 141 -12.83 6.05 -7.92
CA ARG A 141 -14.16 6.14 -8.49
C ARG A 141 -14.66 4.81 -9.07
N GLU A 142 -13.78 4.07 -9.78
CA GLU A 142 -14.12 2.73 -10.27
C GLU A 142 -14.37 1.77 -9.10
N ALA A 143 -13.50 1.79 -8.08
CA ALA A 143 -13.63 0.94 -6.90
C ALA A 143 -14.93 1.20 -6.12
N ALA A 144 -15.32 2.47 -5.93
CA ALA A 144 -16.58 2.83 -5.28
C ALA A 144 -17.82 2.33 -6.02
N GLY A 145 -17.69 2.07 -7.34
CA GLY A 145 -18.75 1.46 -8.14
C GLY A 145 -18.95 -0.05 -7.89
N TYR A 146 -17.96 -0.73 -7.31
CA TYR A 146 -18.07 -2.14 -6.95
C TYR A 146 -18.55 -2.32 -5.51
N PRO A 147 -19.49 -3.25 -5.23
CA PRO A 147 -19.96 -3.49 -3.88
C PRO A 147 -18.94 -4.22 -2.99
N ASN A 148 -17.87 -4.75 -3.58
CA ASN A 148 -16.92 -5.69 -2.97
C ASN A 148 -15.44 -5.30 -3.16
N VAL A 149 -15.14 -4.02 -3.38
CA VAL A 149 -13.75 -3.53 -3.53
C VAL A 149 -13.43 -2.46 -2.51
N ILE A 150 -12.29 -2.60 -1.86
CA ILE A 150 -11.68 -1.59 -0.98
C ILE A 150 -10.29 -1.28 -1.53
N LEU A 151 -10.00 0.00 -1.80
CA LEU A 151 -8.65 0.45 -2.07
C LEU A 151 -8.04 1.06 -0.81
N LEU A 152 -6.77 0.74 -0.54
CA LEU A 152 -5.98 1.38 0.50
C LEU A 152 -5.01 2.37 -0.14
N HIS A 153 -4.89 3.54 0.48
CA HIS A 153 -4.05 4.64 0.01
C HIS A 153 -3.13 5.12 1.13
N SER A 154 -1.89 5.47 0.79
CA SER A 154 -0.89 5.95 1.74
C SER A 154 -0.35 7.31 1.34
N MET A 155 -0.71 8.36 2.07
CA MET A 155 -0.12 9.69 1.86
C MET A 155 1.35 9.73 2.31
N THR A 156 1.76 8.81 3.18
CA THR A 156 3.13 8.75 3.70
C THR A 156 4.19 8.48 2.64
N LYS A 157 3.82 7.74 1.58
CA LYS A 157 4.73 7.39 0.49
C LYS A 157 4.83 8.52 -0.52
N ARG A 158 3.69 8.99 -1.02
CA ARG A 158 3.62 10.08 -2.00
C ARG A 158 4.34 11.34 -1.54
N PHE A 159 4.15 11.74 -0.29
CA PHE A 159 4.63 13.02 0.24
C PHE A 159 5.82 12.90 1.20
N ALA A 160 6.42 11.71 1.33
CA ALA A 160 7.56 11.44 2.21
C ALA A 160 7.33 11.88 3.69
N VAL A 161 6.12 11.67 4.21
CA VAL A 161 5.70 12.08 5.57
C VAL A 161 5.33 10.89 6.48
N PRO A 162 6.19 9.87 6.63
CA PRO A 162 5.83 8.65 7.36
C PRO A 162 5.51 8.90 8.84
N GLY A 163 6.10 9.94 9.44
CA GLY A 163 5.89 10.29 10.86
C GLY A 163 4.47 10.84 11.15
N LEU A 164 3.77 11.38 10.18
CA LEU A 164 2.39 11.89 10.35
C LEU A 164 1.36 10.77 10.51
N ARG A 165 1.65 9.56 10.05
CA ARG A 165 0.72 8.43 10.11
C ARG A 165 -0.62 8.76 9.43
N LEU A 166 -0.62 9.08 8.15
CA LEU A 166 -1.81 9.44 7.40
C LEU A 166 -2.01 8.51 6.20
N GLY A 167 -3.15 7.85 6.18
CA GLY A 167 -3.64 7.01 5.09
C GLY A 167 -5.15 7.08 5.01
N PHE A 168 -5.71 6.43 4.03
CA PHE A 168 -7.17 6.34 3.88
C PHE A 168 -7.54 5.12 3.04
N MET A 169 -8.79 4.73 3.11
CA MET A 169 -9.39 3.76 2.21
C MET A 169 -10.54 4.38 1.43
N THR A 170 -10.78 3.87 0.23
CA THR A 170 -11.93 4.22 -0.60
C THR A 170 -12.70 2.95 -0.99
N ALA A 171 -14.01 3.00 -0.92
CA ALA A 171 -14.90 1.93 -1.30
C ALA A 171 -16.34 2.43 -1.42
N ASN A 172 -17.25 1.53 -1.78
CA ASN A 172 -18.68 1.78 -1.68
C ASN A 172 -19.07 2.18 -0.24
N GLN A 173 -19.95 3.18 -0.10
CA GLN A 173 -20.37 3.71 1.21
C GLN A 173 -20.97 2.66 2.16
N ILE A 174 -21.64 1.62 1.62
CA ILE A 174 -22.24 0.56 2.43
C ILE A 174 -21.12 -0.27 3.10
N LEU A 175 -20.09 -0.62 2.32
CA LEU A 175 -18.96 -1.38 2.82
C LEU A 175 -18.14 -0.56 3.84
N LEU A 176 -17.87 0.72 3.55
CA LEU A 176 -17.16 1.59 4.50
C LEU A 176 -17.94 1.85 5.79
N ARG A 177 -19.27 1.88 5.75
CA ARG A 177 -20.08 2.02 6.97
C ARG A 177 -19.78 0.90 7.97
N GLU A 178 -19.70 -0.35 7.52
CA GLU A 178 -19.42 -1.48 8.40
C GLU A 178 -17.99 -1.41 9.00
N ILE A 179 -17.02 -0.92 8.21
CA ILE A 179 -15.63 -0.73 8.68
C ILE A 179 -15.56 0.43 9.69
N ARG A 180 -16.27 1.54 9.46
CA ARG A 180 -16.30 2.69 10.37
C ARG A 180 -16.83 2.33 11.76
N LEU A 181 -17.73 1.35 11.88
CA LEU A 181 -18.22 0.85 13.18
C LEU A 181 -17.11 0.24 14.06
N GLN A 182 -15.98 -0.14 13.45
CA GLN A 182 -14.81 -0.69 14.16
C GLN A 182 -13.78 0.39 14.50
N ARG A 183 -13.88 1.59 13.90
CA ARG A 183 -12.90 2.66 14.09
C ARG A 183 -13.07 3.30 15.46
N MET A 184 -11.94 3.52 16.16
CA MET A 184 -11.95 4.29 17.39
C MET A 184 -12.10 5.79 17.07
N PRO A 185 -12.92 6.53 17.83
CA PRO A 185 -12.97 7.98 17.69
C PRO A 185 -11.61 8.60 17.99
N TRP A 186 -11.28 9.72 17.32
CA TRP A 186 -10.02 10.46 17.46
C TRP A 186 -8.75 9.65 17.09
N SER A 187 -8.87 8.59 16.30
CA SER A 187 -7.71 7.77 15.89
C SER A 187 -6.70 8.55 15.03
N VAL A 188 -7.16 9.56 14.30
CA VAL A 188 -6.30 10.39 13.45
C VAL A 188 -5.95 11.69 14.18
N ASN A 189 -4.66 11.95 14.36
CA ASN A 189 -4.21 13.14 15.08
C ASN A 189 -4.42 14.44 14.28
N GLN A 190 -4.57 15.56 15.01
CA GLN A 190 -4.89 16.86 14.41
C GLN A 190 -3.82 17.34 13.41
N LEU A 191 -2.53 17.08 13.67
CA LEU A 191 -1.47 17.47 12.74
C LEU A 191 -1.56 16.70 11.42
N ALA A 192 -1.97 15.44 11.46
CA ALA A 192 -2.20 14.64 10.25
C ALA A 192 -3.37 15.19 9.43
N ILE A 193 -4.48 15.58 10.08
CA ILE A 193 -5.65 16.20 9.41
C ILE A 193 -5.23 17.52 8.73
N GLU A 194 -4.56 18.41 9.45
CA GLU A 194 -4.08 19.68 8.91
C GLU A 194 -3.07 19.50 7.77
N ALA A 195 -2.14 18.56 7.95
CA ALA A 195 -1.18 18.22 6.90
C ALA A 195 -1.88 17.62 5.68
N GLY A 196 -2.89 16.77 5.87
CA GLY A 196 -3.69 16.22 4.78
C GLY A 196 -4.34 17.31 3.93
N HIS A 197 -5.00 18.27 4.55
CA HIS A 197 -5.56 19.43 3.84
C HIS A 197 -4.52 20.26 3.10
N TYR A 198 -3.37 20.49 3.74
CA TYR A 198 -2.26 21.21 3.11
C TYR A 198 -1.73 20.45 1.89
N LEU A 199 -1.44 19.17 2.04
CA LEU A 199 -0.89 18.32 0.98
C LEU A 199 -1.86 18.18 -0.22
N LEU A 200 -3.17 18.10 0.03
CA LEU A 200 -4.17 18.09 -1.04
C LEU A 200 -4.22 19.43 -1.79
N ARG A 201 -4.18 20.56 -1.07
CA ARG A 201 -4.23 21.89 -1.67
C ARG A 201 -3.02 22.16 -2.57
N TYR A 202 -1.85 21.73 -2.16
CA TYR A 202 -0.58 21.98 -2.84
C TYR A 202 -0.02 20.74 -3.54
N ALA A 203 -0.87 19.73 -3.82
CA ALA A 203 -0.43 18.45 -4.41
C ALA A 203 0.33 18.63 -5.73
N GLY A 204 -0.01 19.66 -6.52
CA GLY A 204 0.67 19.98 -7.77
C GLY A 204 2.10 20.52 -7.60
N GLU A 205 2.46 21.01 -6.40
CA GLU A 205 3.82 21.50 -6.10
C GLU A 205 4.78 20.37 -5.73
N TYR A 206 4.24 19.21 -5.31
CA TYR A 206 5.00 18.01 -4.95
C TYR A 206 5.07 17.06 -6.14
N HIS A 207 5.75 17.51 -7.20
CA HIS A 207 5.86 16.72 -8.43
C HIS A 207 7.15 15.91 -8.42
N VAL A 208 7.00 14.58 -8.52
CA VAL A 208 8.09 13.65 -8.80
C VAL A 208 7.99 13.23 -10.26
N ASP A 209 9.05 13.42 -11.02
CA ASP A 209 9.11 12.91 -12.39
C ASP A 209 9.25 11.38 -12.36
N ILE A 210 8.10 10.71 -12.44
CA ILE A 210 8.05 9.24 -12.39
C ILE A 210 8.75 8.61 -13.60
N SER A 211 8.69 9.25 -14.76
CA SER A 211 9.37 8.74 -15.96
C SER A 211 10.89 8.72 -15.78
N LEU A 212 11.44 9.79 -15.19
CA LEU A 212 12.86 9.87 -14.85
C LEU A 212 13.22 8.84 -13.77
N LEU A 213 12.41 8.76 -12.72
CA LEU A 213 12.63 7.82 -11.62
C LEU A 213 12.65 6.36 -12.08
N LEU A 214 11.75 5.99 -13.00
CA LEU A 214 11.73 4.64 -13.58
C LEU A 214 12.92 4.38 -14.50
N LYS A 215 13.38 5.37 -15.27
CA LYS A 215 14.63 5.24 -16.05
C LYS A 215 15.85 5.01 -15.16
N GLU A 216 15.96 5.74 -14.05
CA GLU A 216 17.03 5.53 -13.07
C GLU A 216 16.94 4.14 -12.42
N LYS A 217 15.73 3.64 -12.17
CA LYS A 217 15.52 2.27 -11.69
C LYS A 217 16.02 1.25 -12.72
N ASP A 218 15.72 1.43 -14.00
CA ASP A 218 16.20 0.54 -15.07
C ASP A 218 17.73 0.58 -15.18
N ARG A 219 18.33 1.78 -15.12
CA ARG A 219 19.80 1.94 -15.10
C ARG A 219 20.45 1.23 -13.90
N LEU A 220 19.83 1.34 -12.70
CA LEU A 220 20.31 0.63 -11.52
C LEU A 220 20.19 -0.89 -11.68
N ALA A 221 19.09 -1.38 -12.27
CA ALA A 221 18.89 -2.80 -12.55
C ALA A 221 19.98 -3.36 -13.48
N GLU A 222 20.29 -2.64 -14.57
CA GLU A 222 21.36 -3.00 -15.49
C GLU A 222 22.73 -3.05 -14.80
N ALA A 223 23.03 -2.05 -13.95
CA ALA A 223 24.27 -2.01 -13.20
C ALA A 223 24.41 -3.18 -12.21
N LEU A 224 23.32 -3.54 -11.51
CA LEU A 224 23.31 -4.69 -10.61
C LEU A 224 23.52 -6.02 -11.36
N LEU A 225 22.88 -6.18 -12.52
CA LEU A 225 23.08 -7.35 -13.37
C LEU A 225 24.52 -7.45 -13.90
N ALA A 226 25.15 -6.31 -14.21
CA ALA A 226 26.54 -6.26 -14.69
C ALA A 226 27.58 -6.68 -13.62
N ILE A 227 27.27 -6.46 -12.32
CA ILE A 227 28.14 -6.94 -11.22
C ILE A 227 28.19 -8.47 -11.21
N GLY A 228 27.11 -9.15 -11.66
CA GLY A 228 26.99 -10.60 -11.60
C GLY A 228 26.62 -11.12 -10.21
N GLY A 229 26.31 -12.41 -10.12
CA GLY A 229 25.93 -13.04 -8.84
C GLY A 229 24.58 -12.63 -8.27
N MET A 230 23.78 -11.89 -9.03
CA MET A 230 22.43 -11.43 -8.65
C MET A 230 21.44 -11.66 -9.79
N GLU A 231 20.17 -11.80 -9.42
CA GLU A 231 19.03 -11.75 -10.33
C GLU A 231 18.13 -10.59 -9.91
N VAL A 232 17.77 -9.73 -10.88
CA VAL A 232 16.90 -8.58 -10.64
C VAL A 232 15.53 -8.89 -11.21
N TRP A 233 14.51 -8.82 -10.38
CA TRP A 233 13.13 -9.07 -10.79
C TRP A 233 12.56 -7.84 -11.51
N ALA A 234 11.77 -8.08 -12.55
CA ALA A 234 11.08 -7.01 -13.26
C ALA A 234 10.16 -6.21 -12.30
N SER A 235 10.22 -4.89 -12.41
CA SER A 235 9.44 -3.99 -11.55
C SER A 235 8.87 -2.83 -12.36
N ASP A 236 7.62 -2.47 -12.05
CA ASP A 236 6.89 -1.34 -12.61
C ASP A 236 6.94 -0.10 -11.70
N THR A 237 7.74 -0.15 -10.61
CA THR A 237 7.89 0.94 -9.63
C THR A 237 9.34 1.38 -9.48
N HIS A 238 9.61 2.34 -8.60
CA HIS A 238 10.95 2.86 -8.30
C HIS A 238 11.82 1.94 -7.44
N TYR A 239 11.31 0.80 -7.00
CA TYR A 239 12.08 -0.23 -6.29
C TYR A 239 11.98 -1.57 -7.01
N MET A 240 12.92 -2.45 -6.72
CA MET A 240 12.98 -3.78 -7.30
C MET A 240 13.38 -4.81 -6.25
N LEU A 241 12.94 -6.03 -6.46
CA LEU A 241 13.37 -7.20 -5.71
C LEU A 241 14.59 -7.81 -6.39
N VAL A 242 15.62 -8.09 -5.61
CA VAL A 242 16.89 -8.67 -6.09
C VAL A 242 17.15 -9.95 -5.30
N GLN A 243 17.60 -10.99 -6.00
CA GLN A 243 18.00 -12.25 -5.41
C GLN A 243 19.53 -12.44 -5.57
N LEU A 244 20.21 -12.69 -4.48
CA LEU A 244 21.60 -13.12 -4.45
C LEU A 244 21.70 -14.58 -4.84
N ARG A 245 22.64 -14.95 -5.70
CA ARG A 245 22.94 -16.37 -6.00
C ARG A 245 23.69 -17.05 -4.87
N MET A 246 24.45 -16.27 -4.09
CA MET A 246 25.18 -16.73 -2.90
C MET A 246 25.19 -15.63 -1.84
N GLY A 247 25.34 -16.04 -0.58
CA GLY A 247 25.36 -15.10 0.56
C GLY A 247 23.97 -14.79 1.07
N ARG A 248 23.90 -13.91 2.06
CA ARG A 248 22.64 -13.56 2.77
C ARG A 248 22.39 -12.07 2.66
N ALA A 249 21.15 -11.69 2.34
CA ALA A 249 20.72 -10.29 2.22
C ALA A 249 20.96 -9.50 3.53
N ALA A 250 20.79 -10.13 4.69
CA ALA A 250 21.08 -9.51 5.97
C ALA A 250 22.56 -9.10 6.08
N ALA A 251 23.50 -9.98 5.72
CA ALA A 251 24.93 -9.68 5.76
C ALA A 251 25.31 -8.56 4.75
N LEU A 252 24.73 -8.60 3.56
CA LEU A 252 24.93 -7.53 2.56
C LEU A 252 24.38 -6.19 3.08
N LYS A 253 23.22 -6.18 3.71
CA LYS A 253 22.62 -4.98 4.32
C LYS A 253 23.55 -4.39 5.40
N GLU A 254 24.06 -5.22 6.30
CA GLU A 254 24.98 -4.77 7.36
C GLU A 254 26.26 -4.17 6.77
N TYR A 255 26.86 -4.83 5.80
CA TYR A 255 28.07 -4.33 5.12
C TYR A 255 27.80 -2.99 4.40
N LEU A 256 26.76 -2.90 3.58
CA LEU A 256 26.42 -1.69 2.84
C LEU A 256 26.08 -0.52 3.76
N ALA A 257 25.36 -0.78 4.86
CA ALA A 257 25.04 0.26 5.84
C ALA A 257 26.27 0.74 6.63
N GLY A 258 27.15 -0.17 7.06
CA GLY A 258 28.32 0.14 7.87
C GLY A 258 29.44 0.75 7.07
N GLU A 259 29.77 0.20 5.89
CA GLU A 259 30.94 0.57 5.12
C GLU A 259 30.65 1.59 4.00
N CYS A 260 29.42 1.57 3.46
CA CYS A 260 29.07 2.39 2.30
C CYS A 260 28.00 3.45 2.56
N GLY A 261 27.35 3.43 3.73
CA GLY A 261 26.24 4.35 4.03
C GLY A 261 24.99 4.07 3.19
N ILE A 262 24.87 2.88 2.57
CA ILE A 262 23.76 2.51 1.72
C ILE A 262 22.81 1.58 2.47
N LEU A 263 21.52 1.94 2.54
CA LEU A 263 20.51 1.15 3.21
C LEU A 263 19.63 0.40 2.20
N ILE A 264 19.71 -0.93 2.22
CA ILE A 264 18.80 -1.83 1.51
C ILE A 264 17.81 -2.48 2.48
N ARG A 265 16.71 -3.01 1.95
CA ARG A 265 15.72 -3.75 2.75
C ARG A 265 15.95 -5.26 2.60
N ASP A 266 16.39 -5.93 3.65
CA ASP A 266 16.36 -7.39 3.73
C ASP A 266 14.92 -7.88 3.57
N ALA A 267 14.67 -8.73 2.56
CA ALA A 267 13.36 -9.26 2.21
C ALA A 267 13.15 -10.71 2.66
N SER A 268 14.03 -11.26 3.48
CA SER A 268 13.96 -12.64 3.96
C SER A 268 12.71 -12.94 4.80
N ASN A 269 12.10 -11.92 5.39
CA ASN A 269 10.88 -12.03 6.20
C ASN A 269 9.57 -11.99 5.41
N PHE A 270 9.62 -11.82 4.10
CA PHE A 270 8.42 -11.93 3.26
C PHE A 270 8.10 -13.40 3.01
N GLU A 271 6.89 -13.82 3.29
CA GLU A 271 6.44 -15.19 3.03
C GLU A 271 6.57 -15.53 1.54
N GLY A 272 7.18 -16.67 1.23
CA GLY A 272 7.52 -17.09 -0.13
C GLY A 272 8.91 -16.62 -0.62
N LEU A 273 9.65 -15.85 0.17
CA LEU A 273 11.05 -15.49 -0.06
C LEU A 273 11.97 -16.15 0.96
N ASN A 274 13.29 -16.06 0.74
CA ASN A 274 14.31 -16.63 1.62
C ASN A 274 15.43 -15.61 1.92
N GLU A 275 16.48 -16.04 2.60
CA GLU A 275 17.59 -15.18 3.04
C GLU A 275 18.44 -14.55 1.92
N HIS A 276 18.20 -14.92 0.67
CA HIS A 276 18.92 -14.37 -0.47
C HIS A 276 18.26 -13.13 -1.06
N PHE A 277 17.04 -12.78 -0.63
CA PHE A 277 16.29 -11.68 -1.24
C PHE A 277 16.46 -10.36 -0.49
N PHE A 278 16.65 -9.29 -1.25
CA PHE A 278 16.57 -7.92 -0.74
C PHE A 278 15.80 -7.01 -1.71
N ARG A 279 15.22 -5.95 -1.17
CA ARG A 279 14.59 -4.89 -1.96
C ARG A 279 15.49 -3.65 -1.94
N ILE A 280 15.71 -3.07 -3.11
CA ILE A 280 16.40 -1.80 -3.28
C ILE A 280 15.50 -0.82 -4.03
N ALA A 281 15.55 0.45 -3.66
CA ALA A 281 14.84 1.52 -4.34
C ALA A 281 15.84 2.45 -5.00
N THR A 282 15.51 2.93 -6.21
CA THR A 282 16.25 4.01 -6.82
C THR A 282 15.94 5.33 -6.12
N GLN A 283 16.87 6.25 -6.19
CA GLN A 283 16.71 7.64 -5.74
C GLN A 283 17.07 8.56 -6.90
N THR A 284 16.98 9.87 -6.69
CA THR A 284 17.46 10.85 -7.66
C THR A 284 18.98 10.68 -7.88
N PRO A 285 19.52 11.07 -9.06
CA PRO A 285 20.93 10.89 -9.39
C PRO A 285 21.93 11.62 -8.47
N GLU A 286 21.45 12.49 -7.60
CA GLU A 286 22.25 13.17 -6.58
C GLU A 286 22.42 12.24 -5.36
#